data_c11c7d9229026ecf766883e5ed0cc875
#
_entry.id   c11c7d9229026ecf766883e5ed0cc875
#
_cell.length_a   1.000
_cell.length_b   1.000
_cell.length_c   1.000
_cell.angle_alpha   90.00
_cell.angle_beta   90.00
_cell.angle_gamma   90.00
#
_symmetry.space_group_name_H-M   'P 1'
#
loop_
_entity.id
_entity.type
_entity.pdbx_description
1 polymer ?
#
loop_
_entity_poly.entity_id
_entity_poly.type
_entity_poly.pdbx_seq_one_letter_code
_entity_poly.pdbx_strand_id
1 'polypeptide(L)'
;TVSSESALAAGFVMGIMIIPFISSLSDDVIKSVPQSLREGSYAMGATKRETIVKVLLPAALPGIVGSFLLAVSRAIGETMIVVMAAGLNAKLTANPLDAATTITTQIVVILIGDQEFDSPKTQSAFALGLTLFVVTLALNFIALQVVKKYTERYD
;
A
#
# COMPACT_ATOMS: atom_id res chain seq x y z
N THR A 1 -21.32 -7.43 -21.05
CA THR A 1 -20.07 -7.96 -21.63
C THR A 1 -18.93 -7.56 -20.70
N VAL A 2 -18.26 -8.55 -20.14
CA VAL A 2 -17.08 -8.32 -19.32
C VAL A 2 -15.97 -7.86 -20.27
N SER A 3 -15.45 -6.66 -20.07
CA SER A 3 -14.28 -6.21 -20.82
C SER A 3 -13.05 -7.06 -20.41
N SER A 4 -12.14 -7.32 -21.35
CA SER A 4 -10.87 -8.00 -21.07
C SER A 4 -10.02 -7.23 -20.07
N GLU A 5 -10.23 -5.93 -19.96
CA GLU A 5 -9.59 -5.01 -19.02
C GLU A 5 -10.64 -4.61 -17.97
N SER A 6 -10.32 -4.83 -16.69
CA SER A 6 -11.22 -4.47 -15.59
C SER A 6 -10.45 -4.04 -14.36
N ALA A 7 -11.01 -3.09 -13.60
CA ALA A 7 -10.44 -2.65 -12.33
C ALA A 7 -10.33 -3.80 -11.32
N LEU A 8 -11.25 -4.76 -11.36
CA LEU A 8 -11.23 -5.94 -10.50
C LEU A 8 -10.03 -6.86 -10.81
N ALA A 9 -9.73 -7.09 -12.10
CA ALA A 9 -8.57 -7.91 -12.49
C ALA A 9 -7.26 -7.25 -12.01
N ALA A 10 -7.11 -5.94 -12.22
CA ALA A 10 -5.96 -5.20 -11.74
C ALA A 10 -5.83 -5.27 -10.21
N GLY A 11 -6.93 -5.06 -9.49
CA GLY A 11 -6.96 -5.14 -8.02
C GLY A 11 -6.59 -6.53 -7.49
N PHE A 12 -7.02 -7.59 -8.15
CA PHE A 12 -6.68 -8.96 -7.77
C PHE A 12 -5.19 -9.25 -7.96
N VAL A 13 -4.62 -8.89 -9.11
CA VAL A 13 -3.18 -9.06 -9.37
C VAL A 13 -2.34 -8.23 -8.42
N MET A 14 -2.73 -6.97 -8.17
CA MET A 14 -2.06 -6.12 -7.18
C MET A 14 -2.13 -6.72 -5.78
N GLY A 15 -3.28 -7.26 -5.40
CA GLY A 15 -3.45 -7.93 -4.11
C GLY A 15 -2.45 -9.08 -3.93
N ILE A 16 -2.31 -9.94 -4.93
CA ILE A 16 -1.33 -11.04 -4.89
C ILE A 16 0.11 -10.52 -4.78
N MET A 17 0.45 -9.47 -5.51
CA MET A 17 1.79 -8.86 -5.48
C MET A 17 2.13 -8.24 -4.11
N ILE A 18 1.14 -7.67 -3.42
CA ILE A 18 1.34 -6.98 -2.14
C ILE A 18 1.47 -7.95 -0.97
N ILE A 19 0.90 -9.16 -1.04
CA ILE A 19 0.95 -10.16 0.04
C ILE A 19 2.39 -10.44 0.52
N PRO A 20 3.36 -10.77 -0.33
CA PRO A 20 4.74 -11.02 0.10
C PRO A 20 5.37 -9.82 0.79
N PHE A 21 5.08 -8.61 0.32
CA PHE A 21 5.60 -7.37 0.87
C PHE A 21 5.08 -7.12 2.30
N ILE A 22 3.77 -7.23 2.51
CA ILE A 22 3.17 -7.10 3.85
C ILE A 22 3.65 -8.21 4.77
N SER A 23 3.73 -9.44 4.27
CA SER A 23 4.17 -10.60 5.06
C SER A 23 5.61 -10.42 5.55
N SER A 24 6.52 -10.00 4.68
CA SER A 24 7.92 -9.76 5.04
C SER A 24 8.06 -8.66 6.08
N LEU A 25 7.44 -7.50 5.86
CA LEU A 25 7.50 -6.39 6.82
C LEU A 25 6.86 -6.74 8.16
N SER A 26 5.75 -7.49 8.15
CA SER A 26 5.09 -7.90 9.38
C SER A 26 5.92 -8.92 10.16
N ASP A 27 6.62 -9.82 9.48
CA ASP A 27 7.54 -10.77 10.10
C ASP A 27 8.71 -10.05 10.78
N ASP A 28 9.30 -9.06 10.11
CA ASP A 28 10.37 -8.24 10.66
C ASP A 28 9.92 -7.49 11.92
N VAL A 29 8.71 -6.93 11.90
CA VAL A 29 8.11 -6.25 13.07
C VAL A 29 7.89 -7.24 14.22
N ILE A 30 7.37 -8.43 13.97
CA ILE A 30 7.17 -9.45 15.00
C ILE A 30 8.51 -9.91 15.59
N LYS A 31 9.56 -10.01 14.77
CA LYS A 31 10.90 -10.36 15.22
C LYS A 31 11.56 -9.26 16.05
N SER A 32 11.24 -8.00 15.80
CA SER A 32 11.76 -6.86 16.53
C SER A 32 11.21 -6.72 17.97
N VAL A 33 10.15 -7.45 18.32
CA VAL A 33 9.61 -7.46 19.68
C VAL A 33 10.66 -8.01 20.65
N PRO A 34 10.96 -7.31 21.77
CA PRO A 34 11.99 -7.70 22.71
C PRO A 34 11.83 -9.13 23.21
N GLN A 35 12.94 -9.85 23.25
CA GLN A 35 12.95 -11.26 23.68
C GLN A 35 12.55 -11.41 25.15
N SER A 36 12.80 -10.41 25.99
CA SER A 36 12.39 -10.37 27.37
C SER A 36 10.88 -10.55 27.57
N LEU A 37 10.06 -10.02 26.65
CA LEU A 37 8.61 -10.24 26.71
C LEU A 37 8.23 -11.71 26.44
N ARG A 38 8.94 -12.38 25.56
CA ARG A 38 8.75 -13.82 25.29
C ARG A 38 9.16 -14.66 26.48
N GLU A 39 10.35 -14.39 27.02
CA GLU A 39 10.89 -15.10 28.16
C GLU A 39 10.04 -14.89 29.43
N GLY A 40 9.59 -13.65 29.68
CA GLY A 40 8.67 -13.34 30.77
C GLY A 40 7.35 -14.08 30.65
N SER A 41 6.78 -14.17 29.44
CA SER A 41 5.55 -14.94 29.21
C SER A 41 5.73 -16.44 29.49
N TYR A 42 6.85 -17.02 29.05
CA TYR A 42 7.16 -18.43 29.35
C TYR A 42 7.45 -18.67 30.83
N ALA A 43 8.11 -17.73 31.49
CA ALA A 43 8.36 -17.80 32.94
C ALA A 43 7.06 -17.82 33.76
N MET A 44 5.99 -17.17 33.25
CA MET A 44 4.64 -17.22 33.83
C MET A 44 3.86 -18.49 33.47
N GLY A 45 4.49 -19.44 32.76
CA GLY A 45 3.86 -20.72 32.39
C GLY A 45 2.98 -20.68 31.15
N ALA A 46 3.03 -19.61 30.36
CA ALA A 46 2.25 -19.51 29.14
C ALA A 46 2.77 -20.47 28.05
N THR A 47 1.85 -21.06 27.31
CA THR A 47 2.17 -21.87 26.14
C THR A 47 2.67 -21.00 24.98
N LYS A 48 3.38 -21.61 24.02
CA LYS A 48 3.85 -20.91 22.80
C LYS A 48 2.73 -20.17 22.08
N ARG A 49 1.56 -20.81 21.97
CA ARG A 49 0.38 -20.20 21.33
C ARG A 49 -0.12 -18.99 22.10
N GLU A 50 -0.22 -19.08 23.41
CA GLU A 50 -0.66 -17.98 24.26
C GLU A 50 0.32 -16.80 24.20
N THR A 51 1.62 -17.07 24.26
CA THR A 51 2.65 -16.05 24.10
C THR A 51 2.53 -15.31 22.76
N ILE A 52 2.33 -16.04 21.65
CA ILE A 52 2.16 -15.41 20.34
C ILE A 52 0.91 -14.54 20.29
N VAL A 53 -0.24 -15.08 20.70
CA VAL A 53 -1.53 -14.40 20.52
C VAL A 53 -1.76 -13.28 21.54
N LYS A 54 -1.33 -13.48 22.80
CA LYS A 54 -1.64 -12.54 23.89
C LYS A 54 -0.52 -11.53 24.17
N VAL A 55 0.73 -11.82 23.75
CA VAL A 55 1.88 -10.96 24.05
C VAL A 55 2.51 -10.41 22.77
N LEU A 56 2.97 -11.28 21.87
CA LEU A 56 3.72 -10.86 20.69
C LEU A 56 2.88 -10.12 19.66
N LEU A 57 1.71 -10.66 19.35
CA LEU A 57 0.83 -10.07 18.33
C LEU A 57 0.30 -8.69 18.75
N PRO A 58 -0.20 -8.47 19.98
CA PRO A 58 -0.57 -7.13 20.43
C PRO A 58 0.60 -6.15 20.47
N ALA A 59 1.79 -6.60 20.91
CA ALA A 59 3.00 -5.77 20.94
C ALA A 59 3.47 -5.38 19.52
N ALA A 60 3.35 -6.27 18.54
CA ALA A 60 3.72 -6.04 17.15
C ALA A 60 2.64 -5.29 16.35
N LEU A 61 1.41 -5.21 16.84
CA LEU A 61 0.25 -4.73 16.08
C LEU A 61 0.45 -3.32 15.49
N PRO A 62 1.02 -2.33 16.20
CA PRO A 62 1.26 -1.01 15.62
C PRO A 62 2.19 -1.06 14.40
N GLY A 63 3.24 -1.88 14.47
CA GLY A 63 4.18 -2.05 13.36
C GLY A 63 3.55 -2.83 12.18
N ILE A 64 2.70 -3.82 12.45
CA ILE A 64 1.93 -4.53 11.41
C ILE A 64 0.98 -3.57 10.68
N VAL A 65 0.29 -2.70 11.43
CA VAL A 65 -0.55 -1.64 10.83
C VAL A 65 0.30 -0.69 9.98
N GLY A 66 1.49 -0.32 10.46
CA GLY A 66 2.45 0.47 9.68
C GLY A 66 2.85 -0.21 8.37
N SER A 67 3.13 -1.50 8.40
CA SER A 67 3.46 -2.30 7.20
C SER A 67 2.30 -2.30 6.20
N PHE A 68 1.08 -2.43 6.68
CA PHE A 68 -0.11 -2.36 5.83
C PHE A 68 -0.29 -0.99 5.18
N LEU A 69 -0.11 0.10 5.94
CA LEU A 69 -0.20 1.46 5.41
C LEU A 69 0.88 1.77 4.36
N LEU A 70 2.10 1.26 4.55
CA LEU A 70 3.17 1.33 3.56
C LEU A 70 2.82 0.56 2.28
N ALA A 71 2.20 -0.62 2.42
CA ALA A 71 1.74 -1.41 1.28
C ALA A 71 0.64 -0.69 0.48
N VAL A 72 -0.30 -0.01 1.15
CA VAL A 72 -1.33 0.82 0.50
C VAL A 72 -0.67 2.00 -0.25
N SER A 73 0.30 2.69 0.36
CA SER A 73 1.04 3.76 -0.31
C SER A 73 1.76 3.27 -1.57
N ARG A 74 2.34 2.06 -1.52
CA ARG A 74 2.96 1.43 -2.68
C ARG A 74 1.93 1.11 -3.77
N ALA A 75 0.76 0.59 -3.40
CA ALA A 75 -0.31 0.26 -4.34
C ALA A 75 -0.82 1.49 -5.11
N ILE A 76 -0.89 2.64 -4.46
CA ILE A 76 -1.32 3.90 -5.10
C ILE A 76 -0.34 4.34 -6.20
N GLY A 77 0.94 4.03 -6.06
CA GLY A 77 1.97 4.31 -7.06
C GLY A 77 2.10 3.27 -8.18
N GLU A 78 1.30 2.19 -8.16
CA GLU A 78 1.41 1.13 -9.15
C GLU A 78 0.93 1.59 -10.53
N THR A 79 1.77 1.41 -11.53
CA THR A 79 1.50 1.91 -12.89
C THR A 79 1.33 0.77 -13.89
N MET A 80 2.29 -0.15 -13.97
CA MET A 80 2.36 -1.12 -15.05
C MET A 80 1.24 -2.16 -14.99
N ILE A 81 0.92 -2.67 -13.80
CA ILE A 81 -0.19 -3.62 -13.62
C ILE A 81 -1.51 -2.97 -14.01
N VAL A 82 -1.71 -1.71 -13.63
CA VAL A 82 -2.93 -0.97 -13.96
C VAL A 82 -3.04 -0.72 -15.46
N VAL A 83 -1.94 -0.31 -16.12
CA VAL A 83 -1.90 -0.14 -17.58
C VAL A 83 -2.31 -1.42 -18.31
N MET A 84 -1.79 -2.57 -17.86
CA MET A 84 -2.00 -3.85 -18.54
C MET A 84 -3.33 -4.51 -18.20
N ALA A 85 -3.86 -4.32 -17.00
CA ALA A 85 -4.99 -5.08 -16.50
C ALA A 85 -6.28 -4.27 -16.32
N ALA A 86 -6.18 -2.95 -16.05
CA ALA A 86 -7.35 -2.10 -15.82
C ALA A 86 -7.75 -1.27 -17.05
N GLY A 87 -6.83 -1.08 -18.00
CA GLY A 87 -7.05 -0.28 -19.19
C GLY A 87 -6.66 1.19 -19.04
N LEU A 88 -6.90 1.96 -20.12
CA LEU A 88 -6.46 3.35 -20.24
C LEU A 88 -7.62 4.36 -20.21
N ASN A 89 -8.85 3.91 -19.97
CA ASN A 89 -10.03 4.75 -20.01
C ASN A 89 -10.19 5.61 -18.75
N ALA A 90 -10.06 6.92 -18.91
CA ALA A 90 -10.34 7.88 -17.85
C ALA A 90 -11.85 8.07 -17.67
N LYS A 91 -12.54 7.08 -17.12
CA LYS A 91 -13.97 7.10 -16.82
C LYS A 91 -14.19 6.97 -15.32
N LEU A 92 -14.96 7.89 -14.76
CA LEU A 92 -15.41 7.76 -13.38
C LEU A 92 -16.54 6.74 -13.33
N THR A 93 -16.26 5.56 -12.77
CA THR A 93 -17.24 4.48 -12.63
C THR A 93 -17.10 3.85 -11.24
N ALA A 94 -18.22 3.42 -10.69
CA ALA A 94 -18.27 2.65 -9.45
C ALA A 94 -18.35 1.13 -9.72
N ASN A 95 -18.40 0.72 -11.01
CA ASN A 95 -18.49 -0.69 -11.40
C ASN A 95 -17.07 -1.29 -11.48
N PRO A 96 -16.70 -2.27 -10.65
CA PRO A 96 -15.37 -2.87 -10.64
C PRO A 96 -15.07 -3.71 -11.90
N LEU A 97 -16.06 -4.02 -12.71
CA LEU A 97 -15.91 -4.75 -13.97
C LEU A 97 -15.62 -3.85 -15.17
N ASP A 98 -15.74 -2.54 -15.01
CA ASP A 98 -15.39 -1.58 -16.04
C ASP A 98 -13.87 -1.35 -16.10
N ALA A 99 -13.39 -0.96 -17.28
CA ALA A 99 -12.04 -0.45 -17.44
C ALA A 99 -11.90 0.90 -16.70
N ALA A 100 -10.83 1.04 -15.96
CA ALA A 100 -10.52 2.23 -15.18
C ALA A 100 -9.05 2.60 -15.34
N THR A 101 -8.68 3.81 -14.94
CA THR A 101 -7.30 4.27 -15.00
C THR A 101 -6.91 4.89 -13.65
N THR A 102 -5.59 4.97 -13.39
CA THR A 102 -5.03 5.67 -12.24
C THR A 102 -4.29 6.93 -12.68
N ILE A 103 -3.98 7.79 -11.72
CA ILE A 103 -3.19 9.02 -11.96
C ILE A 103 -1.85 8.67 -12.60
N THR A 104 -1.16 7.63 -12.11
CA THR A 104 0.12 7.16 -12.63
C THR A 104 0.03 6.70 -14.08
N THR A 105 -1.00 5.95 -14.41
CA THR A 105 -1.28 5.50 -15.79
C THR A 105 -1.55 6.68 -16.72
N GLN A 106 -2.34 7.67 -16.27
CA GLN A 106 -2.62 8.86 -17.07
C GLN A 106 -1.37 9.69 -17.34
N ILE A 107 -0.47 9.84 -16.35
CA ILE A 107 0.82 10.49 -16.55
C ILE A 107 1.61 9.79 -17.68
N VAL A 108 1.68 8.45 -17.64
CA VAL A 108 2.39 7.67 -18.67
C VAL A 108 1.76 7.88 -20.04
N VAL A 109 0.42 7.78 -20.14
CA VAL A 109 -0.31 7.97 -21.41
C VAL A 109 -0.08 9.36 -22.01
N ILE A 110 -0.06 10.39 -21.15
CA ILE A 110 0.17 11.77 -21.59
C ILE A 110 1.62 11.98 -22.06
N LEU A 111 2.59 11.32 -21.43
CA LEU A 111 4.02 11.50 -21.72
C LEU A 111 4.56 10.55 -22.80
N ILE A 112 3.78 9.53 -23.24
CA ILE A 112 4.15 8.68 -24.38
C ILE A 112 3.80 9.39 -25.69
N GLY A 113 4.80 9.63 -26.54
CA GLY A 113 4.68 10.22 -27.86
C GLY A 113 5.56 11.45 -28.07
N ASP A 114 5.49 12.06 -29.25
CA ASP A 114 6.15 13.33 -29.56
C ASP A 114 5.49 14.46 -28.76
N GLN A 115 6.14 14.89 -27.71
CA GLN A 115 5.61 15.91 -26.79
C GLN A 115 6.38 17.22 -26.95
N GLU A 116 5.68 18.29 -27.24
CA GLU A 116 6.18 19.63 -27.01
C GLU A 116 6.12 19.96 -25.52
N PHE A 117 7.25 20.34 -24.92
CA PHE A 117 7.34 20.62 -23.48
C PHE A 117 6.38 21.73 -23.02
N ASP A 118 6.07 22.67 -23.90
CA ASP A 118 5.16 23.80 -23.62
C ASP A 118 3.68 23.49 -23.92
N SER A 119 3.36 22.26 -24.30
CA SER A 119 1.98 21.89 -24.58
C SER A 119 1.13 21.81 -23.30
N PRO A 120 -0.16 22.20 -23.34
CA PRO A 120 -1.07 22.07 -22.21
C PRO A 120 -1.20 20.62 -21.71
N LYS A 121 -1.00 19.63 -22.59
CA LYS A 121 -0.99 18.21 -22.25
C LYS A 121 0.16 17.87 -21.32
N THR A 122 1.38 18.27 -21.66
CA THR A 122 2.58 18.04 -20.84
C THR A 122 2.46 18.72 -19.48
N GLN A 123 1.94 19.96 -19.45
CA GLN A 123 1.68 20.67 -18.20
C GLN A 123 0.66 19.92 -17.32
N SER A 124 -0.36 19.29 -17.91
CA SER A 124 -1.32 18.48 -17.14
C SER A 124 -0.67 17.24 -16.51
N ALA A 125 0.32 16.61 -17.14
CA ALA A 125 1.06 15.50 -16.55
C ALA A 125 1.86 15.93 -15.30
N PHE A 126 2.47 17.11 -15.33
CA PHE A 126 3.16 17.68 -14.16
C PHE A 126 2.18 17.99 -13.02
N ALA A 127 0.99 18.52 -13.34
CA ALA A 127 -0.05 18.77 -12.36
C ALA A 127 -0.56 17.47 -11.71
N LEU A 128 -0.74 16.40 -12.48
CA LEU A 128 -1.10 15.08 -11.99
C LEU A 128 0.01 14.50 -11.09
N GLY A 129 1.28 14.64 -11.49
CA GLY A 129 2.44 14.23 -10.68
C GLY A 129 2.49 14.95 -9.33
N LEU A 130 2.28 16.27 -9.34
CA LEU A 130 2.22 17.06 -8.10
C LEU A 130 1.06 16.61 -7.21
N THR A 131 -0.11 16.38 -7.80
CA THR A 131 -1.29 15.89 -7.06
C THR A 131 -1.02 14.53 -6.41
N LEU A 132 -0.41 13.60 -7.16
CA LEU A 132 -0.03 12.29 -6.65
C LEU A 132 0.97 12.41 -5.51
N PHE A 133 1.97 13.28 -5.65
CA PHE A 133 2.96 13.54 -4.60
C PHE A 133 2.32 14.05 -3.32
N VAL A 134 1.43 15.05 -3.41
CA VAL A 134 0.73 15.60 -2.24
C VAL A 134 -0.14 14.55 -1.55
N VAL A 135 -0.89 13.76 -2.33
CA VAL A 135 -1.76 12.70 -1.79
C VAL A 135 -0.95 11.63 -1.09
N THR A 136 0.12 11.14 -1.73
CA THR A 136 0.98 10.10 -1.13
C THR A 136 1.74 10.62 0.09
N LEU A 137 2.20 11.86 0.07
CA LEU A 137 2.83 12.51 1.24
C LEU A 137 1.86 12.60 2.41
N ALA A 138 0.62 13.04 2.16
CA ALA A 138 -0.41 13.14 3.20
C ALA A 138 -0.74 11.76 3.80
N LEU A 139 -0.90 10.74 2.96
CA LEU A 139 -1.15 9.37 3.42
C LEU A 139 0.01 8.83 4.26
N ASN A 140 1.26 9.03 3.82
CA ASN A 140 2.43 8.62 4.58
C ASN A 140 2.54 9.36 5.92
N PHE A 141 2.21 10.65 5.94
CA PHE A 141 2.20 11.42 7.18
C PHE A 141 1.14 10.90 8.17
N ILE A 142 -0.07 10.62 7.68
CA ILE A 142 -1.14 10.01 8.48
C ILE A 142 -0.70 8.63 9.00
N ALA A 143 -0.10 7.81 8.14
CA ALA A 143 0.42 6.49 8.50
C ALA A 143 1.43 6.57 9.64
N LEU A 144 2.40 7.50 9.54
CA LEU A 144 3.40 7.73 10.58
C LEU A 144 2.79 8.20 11.90
N GLN A 145 1.77 9.06 11.85
CA GLN A 145 1.07 9.51 13.05
C GLN A 145 0.31 8.37 13.73
N VAL A 146 -0.38 7.53 12.94
CA VAL A 146 -1.11 6.37 13.46
C VAL A 146 -0.14 5.41 14.13
N VAL A 147 0.97 5.07 13.47
CA VAL A 147 1.99 4.18 14.05
C VAL A 147 2.56 4.77 15.33
N LYS A 148 2.96 6.05 15.35
CA LYS A 148 3.49 6.70 16.55
C LYS A 148 2.50 6.74 17.71
N LYS A 149 1.22 6.92 17.45
CA LYS A 149 0.18 6.98 18.49
C LYS A 149 -0.06 5.62 19.16
N TYR A 150 0.07 4.54 18.39
CA TYR A 150 -0.22 3.18 18.89
C TYR A 150 1.03 2.37 19.22
N THR A 151 2.23 2.90 18.96
CA THR A 151 3.47 2.25 19.39
C THR A 151 3.68 2.51 20.87
N GLU A 152 3.52 1.47 21.68
CA GLU A 152 3.97 1.48 23.07
C GLU A 152 5.50 1.40 23.08
N ARG A 153 6.14 2.33 23.76
CA ARG A 153 7.59 2.29 23.98
C ARG A 153 7.84 1.34 25.15
N TYR A 154 8.43 0.23 24.86
CA TYR A 154 9.00 -0.68 25.87
C TYR A 154 10.44 -0.23 26.12
N ASP A 155 10.64 0.79 26.97
CA ASP A 155 11.95 1.19 27.49
C ASP A 155 12.34 0.31 28.69
#